data_89235feb5118c7b9c83480e21abffde8
#
_entry.id   89235feb5118c7b9c83480e21abffde8
#
_cell.length_a   1.000
_cell.length_b   1.000
_cell.length_c   1.000
_cell.angle_alpha   90.00
_cell.angle_beta   90.00
_cell.angle_gamma   90.00
#
_symmetry.space_group_name_H-M   'P 1'
#
loop_
_entity.id
_entity.type
_entity.pdbx_description
1 polymer ?
#
loop_
_entity_poly.entity_id
_entity_poly.type
_entity_poly.pdbx_seq_one_letter_code
_entity_poly.pdbx_strand_id
1 'polypeptide(L)'
;MVEEAELKIYNEIINKGCCKRCALRYLGQCKTLLTFEHPNTCLVNFGYMDPIEEFEEERKAKIRKINPCSVCLGLLQDPAIEEVFACKELNNISEYLNQTFVVYITFPTCILLRDHSMKLYLKRLFPNTFDCNKVIKVNNAWRYAVENRLSQILKKSYSHASKLTLHFYTKYQLEDDEMEAVQRVLKDIPKNSLSKHRVCDMLETISDSDFSNLVTVPPRVPFYSVTFEALKYYSEAIHLAGNYFKYSREIFQAQNPVNKASLDFSIEAIITNAIRNVASNFKEAIFKSSGFDDQNIRVLGSGRTFHLQLNDPKFESLSRKQCQVIEEIIRSSRVMAVRNLRETDKRDISILLDNEQRGARSYKVLCMVYNCKNVDYCINAVNMNGSLNVWQKIPLKVYQQRKFYNRKKRIFQIRARKLKGNLVELDLCTQCGLHVPEFINGDFGRTRPSLCDIMNAKVDVLAVDIFDFPSALHCDEEEDVVI
;
A
#
# COMPACT_ATOMS: atom_id res chain seq x y z
N MET A 1 32.79 29.21 -21.10
CA MET A 1 33.31 28.60 -22.37
C MET A 1 33.43 27.12 -22.11
N VAL A 2 32.96 26.30 -23.04
CA VAL A 2 33.09 24.83 -22.98
C VAL A 2 34.58 24.50 -23.16
N GLU A 3 35.09 23.56 -22.37
CA GLU A 3 36.43 23.03 -22.58
C GLU A 3 36.49 22.29 -23.93
N GLU A 4 37.59 22.47 -24.69
CA GLU A 4 37.76 21.82 -26.01
C GLU A 4 37.57 20.28 -25.92
N ALA A 5 37.94 19.70 -24.79
CA ALA A 5 37.77 18.28 -24.53
C ALA A 5 36.28 17.86 -24.43
N GLU A 6 35.44 18.66 -23.77
CA GLU A 6 33.99 18.40 -23.67
C GLU A 6 33.30 18.53 -25.04
N LEU A 7 33.71 19.47 -25.86
CA LEU A 7 33.18 19.62 -27.20
C LEU A 7 33.53 18.41 -28.10
N LYS A 8 34.74 17.86 -27.96
CA LYS A 8 35.15 16.62 -28.66
C LYS A 8 34.27 15.43 -28.22
N ILE A 9 34.00 15.31 -26.91
CA ILE A 9 33.12 14.25 -26.38
C ILE A 9 31.70 14.44 -26.91
N TYR A 10 31.16 15.67 -26.90
CA TYR A 10 29.83 15.97 -27.44
C TYR A 10 29.71 15.56 -28.91
N ASN A 11 30.62 15.98 -29.75
CA ASN A 11 30.61 15.67 -31.17
C ASN A 11 30.67 14.15 -31.43
N GLU A 12 31.48 13.43 -30.66
CA GLU A 12 31.59 11.98 -30.78
C GLU A 12 30.27 11.28 -30.41
N ILE A 13 29.62 11.74 -29.34
CA ILE A 13 28.31 11.17 -28.92
C ILE A 13 27.24 11.39 -30.01
N ILE A 14 27.19 12.59 -30.60
CA ILE A 14 26.26 12.89 -31.70
C ILE A 14 26.58 12.03 -32.94
N ASN A 15 27.87 11.90 -33.31
CA ASN A 15 28.31 11.08 -34.45
C ASN A 15 27.94 9.59 -34.30
N LYS A 16 27.83 9.09 -33.06
CA LYS A 16 27.37 7.72 -32.80
C LYS A 16 25.83 7.60 -32.81
N GLY A 17 25.10 8.61 -33.23
CA GLY A 17 23.65 8.59 -33.37
C GLY A 17 22.87 8.80 -32.06
N CYS A 18 23.49 9.40 -31.06
CA CYS A 18 22.78 9.79 -29.84
C CYS A 18 22.00 11.08 -30.05
N CYS A 19 20.88 11.23 -29.33
CA CYS A 19 20.13 12.46 -29.30
C CYS A 19 20.77 13.51 -28.37
N LYS A 20 20.38 14.77 -28.53
CA LYS A 20 20.92 15.93 -27.79
C LYS A 20 20.76 15.77 -26.27
N ARG A 21 19.61 15.27 -25.78
CA ARG A 21 19.41 14.98 -24.35
C ARG A 21 20.35 13.89 -23.84
N CYS A 22 20.65 12.88 -24.65
CA CYS A 22 21.66 11.89 -24.28
C CYS A 22 23.06 12.51 -24.23
N ALA A 23 23.43 13.39 -25.16
CA ALA A 23 24.72 14.09 -25.11
C ALA A 23 24.84 14.94 -23.83
N LEU A 24 23.84 15.76 -23.51
CA LEU A 24 23.81 16.55 -22.28
C LEU A 24 23.94 15.71 -21.02
N ARG A 25 23.28 14.55 -21.00
CA ARG A 25 23.32 13.63 -19.88
C ARG A 25 24.70 12.98 -19.68
N TYR A 26 25.40 12.62 -20.76
CA TYR A 26 26.77 12.07 -20.70
C TYR A 26 27.80 13.09 -20.26
N LEU A 27 27.59 14.34 -20.60
CA LEU A 27 28.42 15.46 -20.14
C LEU A 27 28.14 15.90 -18.70
N GLY A 28 27.12 15.30 -18.06
CA GLY A 28 26.72 15.67 -16.70
C GLY A 28 26.11 17.07 -16.61
N GLN A 29 25.66 17.65 -17.74
CA GLN A 29 25.09 18.98 -17.82
C GLN A 29 23.66 18.99 -17.30
N CYS A 30 23.49 19.14 -15.99
CA CYS A 30 22.19 19.28 -15.33
C CYS A 30 22.23 20.45 -14.35
N LYS A 31 22.37 21.68 -14.86
CA LYS A 31 22.39 22.89 -14.03
C LYS A 31 20.98 23.36 -13.68
N THR A 32 19.98 23.05 -14.52
CA THR A 32 18.57 23.40 -14.32
C THR A 32 17.66 22.33 -14.93
N LEU A 33 16.42 22.24 -14.45
CA LEU A 33 15.36 21.41 -15.04
C LEU A 33 15.14 21.74 -16.54
N LEU A 34 15.31 23.00 -16.92
CA LEU A 34 15.16 23.50 -18.28
C LEU A 34 16.15 22.87 -19.27
N THR A 35 17.29 22.34 -18.78
CA THR A 35 18.33 21.72 -19.64
C THR A 35 17.76 20.57 -20.49
N PHE A 36 16.87 19.76 -19.93
CA PHE A 36 16.28 18.63 -20.64
C PHE A 36 14.93 18.95 -21.30
N GLU A 37 14.27 20.01 -20.90
CA GLU A 37 13.03 20.51 -21.53
C GLU A 37 13.34 21.17 -22.88
N HIS A 38 14.36 22.08 -22.91
CA HIS A 38 14.79 22.83 -24.09
C HIS A 38 16.24 22.53 -24.45
N PRO A 39 16.57 21.34 -24.99
CA PRO A 39 17.95 20.92 -25.20
C PRO A 39 18.69 21.76 -26.19
N ASN A 40 18.04 22.28 -27.26
CA ASN A 40 18.68 23.13 -28.25
C ASN A 40 19.17 24.43 -27.64
N THR A 41 18.29 25.15 -26.97
CA THR A 41 18.63 26.43 -26.30
C THR A 41 19.76 26.24 -25.27
N CYS A 42 19.74 25.12 -24.54
CA CYS A 42 20.79 24.81 -23.58
C CYS A 42 22.14 24.52 -24.27
N LEU A 43 22.14 23.81 -25.40
CA LEU A 43 23.36 23.53 -26.15
C LEU A 43 24.01 24.81 -26.72
N VAL A 44 23.17 25.74 -27.19
CA VAL A 44 23.67 27.08 -27.64
C VAL A 44 24.22 27.86 -26.44
N ASN A 45 23.46 27.94 -25.34
CA ASN A 45 23.90 28.70 -24.15
C ASN A 45 25.15 28.11 -23.49
N PHE A 46 25.38 26.82 -23.61
CA PHE A 46 26.61 26.17 -23.14
C PHE A 46 27.74 26.21 -24.16
N GLY A 47 27.49 26.63 -25.40
CA GLY A 47 28.52 26.75 -26.47
C GLY A 47 28.85 25.44 -27.17
N TYR A 48 27.96 24.43 -27.10
CA TYR A 48 28.10 23.17 -27.85
C TYR A 48 27.54 23.25 -29.28
N MET A 49 26.70 24.24 -29.57
CA MET A 49 26.03 24.43 -30.85
C MET A 49 26.04 25.92 -31.23
N ASP A 50 26.19 26.20 -32.53
CA ASP A 50 26.05 27.56 -33.05
C ASP A 50 24.55 27.95 -33.14
N PRO A 51 24.16 29.18 -32.80
CA PRO A 51 22.80 29.67 -32.96
C PRO A 51 22.23 29.53 -34.37
N ILE A 52 23.08 29.64 -35.42
CA ILE A 52 22.68 29.46 -36.82
C ILE A 52 22.33 28.01 -37.11
N GLU A 53 23.08 27.06 -36.56
CA GLU A 53 22.81 25.63 -36.68
C GLU A 53 21.48 25.24 -35.98
N GLU A 54 21.12 25.86 -34.85
CA GLU A 54 19.83 25.65 -34.17
C GLU A 54 18.67 25.96 -35.13
N PHE A 55 18.71 27.09 -35.81
CA PHE A 55 17.64 27.51 -36.73
C PHE A 55 17.52 26.60 -37.95
N GLU A 56 18.64 26.14 -38.50
CA GLU A 56 18.65 25.20 -39.63
C GLU A 56 18.14 23.80 -39.23
N GLU A 57 18.49 23.31 -38.03
CA GLU A 57 18.06 22.01 -37.56
C GLU A 57 16.54 21.98 -37.23
N GLU A 58 15.99 23.04 -36.64
CA GLU A 58 14.57 23.16 -36.43
C GLU A 58 13.78 23.11 -37.75
N ARG A 59 14.33 23.72 -38.78
CA ARG A 59 13.77 23.71 -40.13
C ARG A 59 13.86 22.32 -40.77
N LYS A 60 14.96 21.59 -40.56
CA LYS A 60 15.20 20.24 -41.07
C LYS A 60 14.36 19.18 -40.28
N ALA A 61 14.18 19.36 -38.97
CA ALA A 61 13.40 18.46 -38.12
C ALA A 61 11.90 18.38 -38.52
N LYS A 62 11.35 19.47 -39.06
CA LYS A 62 9.97 19.49 -39.59
C LYS A 62 9.80 18.67 -40.87
N ILE A 63 10.87 18.27 -41.53
CA ILE A 63 10.84 17.62 -42.87
C ILE A 63 11.42 16.19 -42.84
N ARG A 64 12.27 15.83 -41.89
CA ARG A 64 12.97 14.53 -41.85
C ARG A 64 12.44 13.62 -40.75
N LYS A 65 12.30 12.32 -41.07
CA LYS A 65 12.06 11.28 -40.06
C LYS A 65 13.27 11.24 -39.11
N ILE A 66 13.03 11.52 -37.84
CA ILE A 66 14.08 11.49 -36.82
C ILE A 66 14.51 10.04 -36.58
N ASN A 67 15.79 9.73 -36.77
CA ASN A 67 16.32 8.40 -36.43
C ASN A 67 16.28 8.19 -34.91
N PRO A 68 15.93 6.99 -34.44
CA PRO A 68 15.95 6.68 -33.02
C PRO A 68 17.38 6.77 -32.46
N CYS A 69 17.50 7.31 -31.26
CA CYS A 69 18.79 7.45 -30.58
C CYS A 69 19.41 6.07 -30.28
N SER A 70 20.71 5.93 -30.55
CA SER A 70 21.46 4.67 -30.35
C SER A 70 21.45 4.18 -28.88
N VAL A 71 21.27 5.05 -27.91
CA VAL A 71 21.26 4.71 -26.48
C VAL A 71 19.85 4.64 -25.92
N CYS A 72 19.07 5.73 -25.98
CA CYS A 72 17.77 5.80 -25.33
C CYS A 72 16.61 5.26 -26.20
N LEU A 73 16.89 4.75 -27.40
CA LEU A 73 15.88 4.21 -28.32
C LEU A 73 14.75 5.21 -28.62
N GLY A 74 15.04 6.50 -28.64
CA GLY A 74 14.04 7.55 -28.85
C GLY A 74 13.35 8.07 -27.59
N LEU A 75 13.50 7.41 -26.44
CA LEU A 75 12.81 7.76 -25.18
C LEU A 75 13.00 9.23 -24.77
N LEU A 76 14.17 9.79 -25.00
CA LEU A 76 14.50 11.19 -24.68
C LEU A 76 14.35 12.13 -25.88
N GLN A 77 13.81 11.69 -27.01
CA GLN A 77 13.55 12.53 -28.17
C GLN A 77 12.15 13.14 -28.11
N ASP A 78 11.97 14.28 -28.77
CA ASP A 78 10.72 15.04 -28.71
C ASP A 78 9.46 14.23 -29.07
N PRO A 79 9.45 13.35 -30.08
CA PRO A 79 8.27 12.57 -30.39
C PRO A 79 7.76 11.73 -29.19
N ALA A 80 8.66 11.04 -28.47
CA ALA A 80 8.29 10.25 -27.31
C ALA A 80 7.90 11.12 -26.10
N ILE A 81 8.50 12.30 -25.95
CA ILE A 81 8.15 13.29 -24.92
C ILE A 81 6.76 13.87 -25.18
N GLU A 82 6.43 14.21 -26.44
CA GLU A 82 5.10 14.74 -26.81
C GLU A 82 3.99 13.70 -26.64
N GLU A 83 4.26 12.40 -26.84
CA GLU A 83 3.30 11.32 -26.55
C GLU A 83 2.87 11.31 -25.08
N VAL A 84 3.79 11.65 -24.15
CA VAL A 84 3.47 11.76 -22.70
C VAL A 84 2.39 12.81 -22.48
N PHE A 85 2.49 13.98 -23.12
CA PHE A 85 1.54 15.08 -22.94
C PHE A 85 0.24 14.89 -23.70
N ALA A 86 0.25 14.08 -24.76
CA ALA A 86 -0.95 13.72 -25.52
C ALA A 86 -1.80 12.62 -24.86
N CYS A 87 -1.32 12.05 -23.74
CA CYS A 87 -2.00 10.99 -23.02
C CYS A 87 -3.34 11.46 -22.45
N LYS A 88 -4.46 10.85 -22.86
CA LYS A 88 -5.82 11.24 -22.46
C LYS A 88 -6.08 11.00 -20.97
N GLU A 89 -5.42 10.04 -20.38
CA GLU A 89 -5.51 9.68 -18.96
C GLU A 89 -5.07 10.82 -18.04
N LEU A 90 -4.26 11.78 -18.52
CA LEU A 90 -3.88 12.96 -17.76
C LEU A 90 -5.10 13.81 -17.33
N ASN A 91 -6.17 13.82 -18.13
CA ASN A 91 -7.37 14.54 -17.79
C ASN A 91 -8.06 13.99 -16.53
N ASN A 92 -7.96 12.69 -16.28
CA ASN A 92 -8.59 12.03 -15.13
C ASN A 92 -7.85 12.35 -13.81
N ILE A 93 -6.60 12.83 -13.89
CA ILE A 93 -5.80 13.18 -12.71
C ILE A 93 -6.33 14.43 -12.03
N SER A 94 -7.14 15.24 -12.71
CA SER A 94 -7.84 16.39 -12.13
C SER A 94 -8.81 16.01 -10.99
N GLU A 95 -9.29 14.76 -10.95
CA GLU A 95 -10.12 14.25 -9.86
C GLU A 95 -9.38 14.12 -8.53
N TYR A 96 -8.03 14.03 -8.56
CA TYR A 96 -7.21 13.95 -7.36
C TYR A 96 -6.95 15.33 -6.78
N LEU A 97 -7.32 15.53 -5.52
CA LEU A 97 -7.15 16.79 -4.80
C LEU A 97 -5.73 17.03 -4.27
N ASN A 98 -4.82 16.07 -4.47
CA ASN A 98 -3.41 16.20 -4.12
C ASN A 98 -2.80 17.44 -4.75
N GLN A 99 -2.02 18.23 -3.98
CA GLN A 99 -1.32 19.42 -4.46
C GLN A 99 -0.03 19.08 -5.20
N THR A 100 0.49 17.88 -4.96
CA THR A 100 1.74 17.41 -5.52
C THR A 100 1.56 16.09 -6.25
N PHE A 101 2.53 15.76 -7.13
CA PHE A 101 2.65 14.46 -7.79
C PHE A 101 4.10 14.02 -7.88
N VAL A 102 4.33 12.71 -8.02
CA VAL A 102 5.61 12.12 -8.39
C VAL A 102 5.45 11.36 -9.69
N VAL A 103 6.47 11.39 -10.55
CA VAL A 103 6.44 10.73 -11.86
C VAL A 103 7.55 9.71 -11.99
N TYR A 104 7.20 8.53 -12.50
CA TYR A 104 8.12 7.44 -12.82
C TYR A 104 7.94 6.98 -14.26
N ILE A 105 9.00 6.38 -14.80
CA ILE A 105 8.96 5.73 -16.11
C ILE A 105 9.51 4.30 -16.03
N THR A 106 8.78 3.37 -16.60
CA THR A 106 9.30 2.05 -16.94
C THR A 106 9.66 2.04 -18.42
N PHE A 107 10.94 1.81 -18.70
CA PHE A 107 11.51 1.73 -20.04
C PHE A 107 12.14 0.36 -20.29
N PRO A 108 12.38 -0.05 -21.54
CA PRO A 108 13.00 -1.31 -21.92
C PRO A 108 14.36 -1.53 -21.25
N THR A 109 14.61 -2.73 -20.76
CA THR A 109 15.84 -3.08 -20.01
C THR A 109 17.10 -3.00 -20.87
N CYS A 110 16.97 -3.25 -22.17
CA CYS A 110 18.06 -3.12 -23.14
C CYS A 110 18.68 -1.69 -23.20
N ILE A 111 17.93 -0.66 -22.79
CA ILE A 111 18.48 0.71 -22.65
C ILE A 111 19.64 0.75 -21.64
N LEU A 112 19.60 -0.09 -20.58
CA LEU A 112 20.70 -0.16 -19.61
C LEU A 112 21.97 -0.74 -20.25
N LEU A 113 21.82 -1.76 -21.13
CA LEU A 113 22.95 -2.34 -21.86
C LEU A 113 23.57 -1.33 -22.84
N ARG A 114 22.72 -0.62 -23.57
CA ARG A 114 23.13 0.43 -24.51
C ARG A 114 23.81 1.59 -23.81
N ASP A 115 23.29 1.99 -22.64
CA ASP A 115 23.90 3.03 -21.80
C ASP A 115 25.29 2.62 -21.29
N HIS A 116 25.42 1.38 -20.80
CA HIS A 116 26.70 0.84 -20.37
C HIS A 116 27.71 0.73 -21.53
N SER A 117 27.26 0.24 -22.69
CA SER A 117 28.06 0.13 -23.92
C SER A 117 28.63 1.50 -24.33
N MET A 118 27.81 2.56 -24.33
CA MET A 118 28.26 3.91 -24.67
C MET A 118 29.23 4.47 -23.62
N LYS A 119 28.98 4.26 -22.33
CA LYS A 119 29.91 4.64 -21.26
C LYS A 119 31.27 3.99 -21.44
N LEU A 120 31.27 2.69 -21.72
CA LEU A 120 32.52 1.95 -21.97
C LEU A 120 33.27 2.49 -23.19
N TYR A 121 32.55 2.76 -24.28
CA TYR A 121 33.14 3.38 -25.47
C TYR A 121 33.78 4.72 -25.17
N LEU A 122 33.06 5.62 -24.50
CA LEU A 122 33.56 6.95 -24.15
C LEU A 122 34.74 6.91 -23.17
N LYS A 123 34.71 6.00 -22.20
CA LYS A 123 35.82 5.76 -21.27
C LYS A 123 37.10 5.31 -21.97
N ARG A 124 36.97 4.46 -22.99
CA ARG A 124 38.14 4.00 -23.81
C ARG A 124 38.69 5.11 -24.69
N LEU A 125 37.83 5.94 -25.26
CA LEU A 125 38.26 7.01 -26.17
C LEU A 125 38.76 8.22 -25.45
N PHE A 126 38.21 8.54 -24.27
CA PHE A 126 38.52 9.75 -23.49
C PHE A 126 38.86 9.39 -22.02
N PRO A 127 39.92 8.59 -21.76
CA PRO A 127 40.18 8.01 -20.44
C PRO A 127 40.44 9.05 -19.35
N ASN A 128 40.97 10.23 -19.72
CA ASN A 128 41.35 11.27 -18.76
C ASN A 128 40.33 12.40 -18.63
N THR A 129 39.31 12.46 -19.49
CA THR A 129 38.36 13.58 -19.55
C THR A 129 36.92 13.16 -19.37
N PHE A 130 36.57 11.92 -19.68
CA PHE A 130 35.21 11.39 -19.49
C PHE A 130 35.06 10.75 -18.12
N ASP A 131 34.16 11.30 -17.29
CA ASP A 131 33.84 10.78 -15.97
C ASP A 131 32.46 10.09 -15.97
N CYS A 132 32.46 8.76 -15.86
CA CYS A 132 31.24 7.96 -15.80
C CYS A 132 30.33 8.32 -14.62
N ASN A 133 30.89 8.84 -13.51
CA ASN A 133 30.12 9.18 -12.31
C ASN A 133 29.26 10.44 -12.49
N LYS A 134 29.65 11.32 -13.44
CA LYS A 134 28.87 12.52 -13.78
C LYS A 134 27.67 12.22 -14.68
N VAL A 135 27.62 11.03 -15.27
CA VAL A 135 26.55 10.68 -16.22
C VAL A 135 25.19 10.61 -15.52
N ILE A 136 24.26 11.42 -16.00
CA ILE A 136 22.89 11.46 -15.48
C ILE A 136 22.14 10.21 -15.94
N LYS A 137 21.46 9.51 -15.01
CA LYS A 137 20.64 8.33 -15.33
C LYS A 137 19.50 8.68 -16.29
N VAL A 138 19.15 7.76 -17.19
CA VAL A 138 18.12 7.96 -18.22
C VAL A 138 16.78 8.37 -17.62
N ASN A 139 16.35 7.73 -16.52
CA ASN A 139 15.11 8.06 -15.83
C ASN A 139 15.08 9.48 -15.27
N ASN A 140 16.21 9.97 -14.75
CA ASN A 140 16.32 11.35 -14.24
C ASN A 140 16.25 12.35 -15.38
N ALA A 141 16.98 12.10 -16.48
CA ALA A 141 16.94 12.95 -17.66
C ALA A 141 15.54 13.03 -18.27
N TRP A 142 14.82 11.89 -18.34
CA TRP A 142 13.44 11.84 -18.79
C TRP A 142 12.51 12.65 -17.86
N ARG A 143 12.62 12.44 -16.55
CA ARG A 143 11.85 13.19 -15.56
C ARG A 143 12.04 14.70 -15.74
N TYR A 144 13.28 15.16 -15.84
CA TYR A 144 13.59 16.59 -16.05
C TYR A 144 12.99 17.14 -17.34
N ALA A 145 12.87 16.31 -18.39
CA ALA A 145 12.28 16.72 -19.65
C ALA A 145 10.75 16.90 -19.57
N VAL A 146 10.06 16.22 -18.65
CA VAL A 146 8.58 16.23 -18.58
C VAL A 146 8.01 16.95 -17.37
N GLU A 147 8.77 17.10 -16.28
CA GLU A 147 8.32 17.55 -14.97
C GLU A 147 7.61 18.90 -14.99
N ASN A 148 8.23 19.91 -15.60
CA ASN A 148 7.72 21.27 -15.65
C ASN A 148 6.39 21.35 -16.41
N ARG A 149 6.35 20.76 -17.61
CA ARG A 149 5.17 20.81 -18.46
C ARG A 149 4.02 19.98 -17.88
N LEU A 150 4.31 18.82 -17.24
CA LEU A 150 3.32 18.08 -16.46
C LEU A 150 2.76 18.90 -15.29
N SER A 151 3.64 19.65 -14.59
CA SER A 151 3.20 20.53 -13.49
C SER A 151 2.23 21.60 -13.98
N GLN A 152 2.45 22.16 -15.15
CA GLN A 152 1.55 23.15 -15.78
C GLN A 152 0.22 22.52 -16.21
N ILE A 153 0.25 21.36 -16.89
CA ILE A 153 -0.94 20.65 -17.36
C ILE A 153 -1.82 20.22 -16.18
N LEU A 154 -1.21 19.63 -15.16
CA LEU A 154 -1.92 19.08 -13.99
C LEU A 154 -2.27 20.16 -12.97
N LYS A 155 -1.68 21.35 -13.05
CA LYS A 155 -1.75 22.41 -12.02
C LYS A 155 -1.35 21.92 -10.63
N LYS A 156 -0.33 21.06 -10.57
CA LYS A 156 0.22 20.43 -9.37
C LYS A 156 1.75 20.56 -9.38
N SER A 157 2.35 20.64 -8.20
CA SER A 157 3.82 20.70 -8.09
C SER A 157 4.43 19.30 -8.04
N TYR A 158 5.60 19.13 -8.65
CA TYR A 158 6.35 17.89 -8.50
C TYR A 158 6.96 17.79 -7.09
N SER A 159 6.86 16.60 -6.49
CA SER A 159 7.53 16.28 -5.22
C SER A 159 7.85 14.79 -5.13
N HIS A 160 9.07 14.46 -4.74
CA HIS A 160 9.47 13.06 -4.49
C HIS A 160 8.69 12.40 -3.35
N ALA A 161 8.17 13.21 -2.40
CA ALA A 161 7.39 12.74 -1.25
C ALA A 161 5.87 12.70 -1.53
N SER A 162 5.47 12.94 -2.78
CA SER A 162 4.05 12.94 -3.12
C SER A 162 3.42 11.55 -3.00
N LYS A 163 2.21 11.51 -2.46
CA LYS A 163 1.38 10.31 -2.43
C LYS A 163 0.74 9.99 -3.79
N LEU A 164 0.57 10.99 -4.67
CA LEU A 164 0.03 10.78 -6.02
C LEU A 164 1.14 10.39 -6.98
N THR A 165 1.10 9.15 -7.45
CA THR A 165 2.07 8.57 -8.38
C THR A 165 1.51 8.49 -9.79
N LEU A 166 2.29 8.99 -10.76
CA LEU A 166 2.10 8.83 -12.18
C LEU A 166 3.19 7.90 -12.71
N HIS A 167 2.84 6.77 -13.28
CA HIS A 167 3.80 5.79 -13.78
C HIS A 167 3.56 5.53 -15.26
N PHE A 168 4.47 6.02 -16.09
CA PHE A 168 4.48 5.83 -17.53
C PHE A 168 5.17 4.52 -17.90
N TYR A 169 4.58 3.77 -18.79
CA TYR A 169 5.11 2.50 -19.30
C TYR A 169 5.41 2.63 -20.79
N THR A 170 6.60 2.21 -21.16
CA THR A 170 7.02 2.16 -22.56
C THR A 170 7.52 0.76 -22.91
N LYS A 171 7.44 0.40 -24.18
CA LYS A 171 7.92 -0.86 -24.71
C LYS A 171 8.80 -0.67 -25.94
N TYR A 172 9.62 -1.66 -26.24
CA TYR A 172 10.47 -1.72 -27.42
C TYR A 172 10.31 -3.06 -28.11
N GLN A 173 10.08 -3.04 -29.42
CA GLN A 173 9.71 -4.22 -30.19
C GLN A 173 10.81 -5.29 -30.22
N LEU A 174 12.10 -4.90 -30.18
CA LEU A 174 13.25 -5.79 -30.25
C LEU A 174 13.95 -5.96 -28.88
N GLU A 175 13.24 -5.76 -27.78
CA GLU A 175 13.85 -5.89 -26.45
C GLU A 175 14.36 -7.32 -26.19
N ASP A 176 13.58 -8.34 -26.53
CA ASP A 176 13.96 -9.73 -26.33
C ASP A 176 15.20 -10.12 -27.13
N ASP A 177 15.32 -9.66 -28.37
CA ASP A 177 16.47 -9.91 -29.24
C ASP A 177 17.76 -9.29 -28.66
N GLU A 178 17.67 -8.06 -28.18
CA GLU A 178 18.81 -7.36 -27.56
C GLU A 178 19.20 -7.94 -26.20
N MET A 179 18.25 -8.51 -25.48
CA MET A 179 18.48 -9.13 -24.18
C MET A 179 18.97 -10.59 -24.28
N GLU A 180 18.89 -11.23 -25.44
CA GLU A 180 19.21 -12.66 -25.63
C GLU A 180 20.63 -13.03 -25.19
N ALA A 181 21.62 -12.19 -25.53
CA ALA A 181 23.02 -12.42 -25.13
C ALA A 181 23.21 -12.39 -23.61
N VAL A 182 22.53 -11.47 -22.92
CA VAL A 182 22.56 -11.37 -21.46
C VAL A 182 21.83 -12.52 -20.78
N GLN A 183 20.73 -12.98 -21.37
CA GLN A 183 19.99 -14.14 -20.89
C GLN A 183 20.81 -15.43 -20.95
N ARG A 184 21.69 -15.56 -21.95
CA ARG A 184 22.60 -16.72 -22.05
C ARG A 184 23.65 -16.76 -20.94
N VAL A 185 24.10 -15.59 -20.46
CA VAL A 185 25.07 -15.48 -19.35
C VAL A 185 24.39 -15.75 -18.00
N LEU A 186 23.16 -15.31 -17.85
CA LEU A 186 22.35 -15.50 -16.65
C LEU A 186 21.53 -16.80 -16.70
N LYS A 187 22.16 -17.91 -17.12
CA LYS A 187 21.58 -19.22 -17.50
C LYS A 187 20.55 -19.83 -16.53
N ASP A 188 20.56 -19.46 -15.27
CA ASP A 188 19.69 -20.05 -14.24
C ASP A 188 18.38 -19.28 -13.99
N ILE A 189 18.04 -18.33 -14.89
CA ILE A 189 16.91 -17.43 -14.66
C ILE A 189 15.86 -17.62 -15.77
N PRO A 190 14.59 -17.92 -15.42
CA PRO A 190 13.49 -17.97 -16.40
C PRO A 190 13.38 -16.64 -17.17
N LYS A 191 13.12 -16.69 -18.48
CA LYS A 191 13.00 -15.48 -19.34
C LYS A 191 12.09 -14.38 -18.75
N ASN A 192 11.01 -14.77 -18.06
CA ASN A 192 10.03 -13.84 -17.45
C ASN A 192 10.49 -13.23 -16.12
N SER A 193 11.68 -13.53 -15.60
CA SER A 193 12.17 -13.08 -14.30
C SER A 193 13.41 -12.17 -14.37
N LEU A 194 13.79 -11.71 -15.55
CA LEU A 194 14.92 -10.80 -15.73
C LEU A 194 14.52 -9.39 -15.26
N SER A 195 14.69 -9.13 -13.96
CA SER A 195 14.40 -7.81 -13.40
C SER A 195 15.51 -6.81 -13.76
N LYS A 196 15.16 -5.53 -13.91
CA LYS A 196 16.13 -4.44 -14.10
C LYS A 196 17.23 -4.42 -13.06
N HIS A 197 16.90 -4.76 -11.81
CA HIS A 197 17.84 -4.82 -10.70
C HIS A 197 18.97 -5.81 -10.99
N ARG A 198 18.63 -7.02 -11.41
CA ARG A 198 19.63 -8.05 -11.75
C ARG A 198 20.53 -7.67 -12.92
N VAL A 199 19.97 -6.97 -13.91
CA VAL A 199 20.79 -6.44 -15.01
C VAL A 199 21.73 -5.36 -14.51
N CYS A 200 21.28 -4.47 -13.62
CA CYS A 200 22.17 -3.48 -12.99
C CYS A 200 23.29 -4.16 -12.21
N ASP A 201 22.97 -5.15 -11.36
CA ASP A 201 23.97 -5.88 -10.56
C ASP A 201 25.01 -6.57 -11.45
N MET A 202 24.56 -7.18 -12.56
CA MET A 202 25.46 -7.76 -13.55
C MET A 202 26.37 -6.68 -14.19
N LEU A 203 25.81 -5.54 -14.58
CA LEU A 203 26.58 -4.46 -15.20
C LEU A 203 27.60 -3.81 -14.24
N GLU A 204 27.42 -3.90 -12.93
CA GLU A 204 28.38 -3.46 -11.94
C GLU A 204 29.53 -4.46 -11.74
N THR A 205 29.32 -5.73 -12.03
CA THR A 205 30.28 -6.81 -11.74
C THR A 205 31.01 -7.35 -12.99
N ILE A 206 30.43 -7.16 -14.18
CA ILE A 206 30.99 -7.69 -15.44
C ILE A 206 32.28 -6.95 -15.84
N SER A 207 33.28 -7.68 -16.35
CA SER A 207 34.48 -7.06 -16.88
C SER A 207 34.21 -6.36 -18.22
N ASP A 208 34.98 -5.30 -18.52
CA ASP A 208 34.89 -4.56 -19.79
C ASP A 208 35.11 -5.45 -21.03
N SER A 209 35.93 -6.51 -20.91
CA SER A 209 36.18 -7.49 -21.99
C SER A 209 34.98 -8.43 -22.17
N ASP A 210 34.43 -8.98 -21.09
CA ASP A 210 33.31 -9.89 -21.16
C ASP A 210 32.05 -9.18 -21.67
N PHE A 211 31.81 -7.94 -21.22
CA PHE A 211 30.72 -7.14 -21.74
C PHE A 211 30.86 -6.90 -23.26
N SER A 212 32.07 -6.59 -23.75
CA SER A 212 32.30 -6.34 -25.18
C SER A 212 32.13 -7.59 -26.05
N ASN A 213 32.25 -8.78 -25.47
CA ASN A 213 31.95 -10.04 -26.15
C ASN A 213 30.42 -10.31 -26.25
N LEU A 214 29.62 -9.72 -25.34
CA LEU A 214 28.17 -9.92 -25.29
C LEU A 214 27.41 -8.86 -26.05
N VAL A 215 27.86 -7.60 -25.97
CA VAL A 215 27.15 -6.42 -26.48
C VAL A 215 28.08 -5.59 -27.35
N THR A 216 27.58 -5.14 -28.50
CA THR A 216 28.34 -4.25 -29.40
C THR A 216 28.70 -2.94 -28.74
N VAL A 217 29.98 -2.54 -28.80
CA VAL A 217 30.52 -1.27 -28.27
C VAL A 217 31.13 -0.46 -29.40
N PRO A 218 30.64 0.77 -29.69
CA PRO A 218 29.44 1.44 -29.15
C PRO A 218 28.13 0.79 -29.64
N PRO A 219 26.96 1.15 -29.03
CA PRO A 219 25.68 0.59 -29.42
C PRO A 219 25.30 1.00 -30.85
N ARG A 220 24.73 0.08 -31.61
CA ARG A 220 24.28 0.36 -32.99
C ARG A 220 23.05 1.25 -32.99
N VAL A 221 22.88 2.07 -34.02
CA VAL A 221 21.68 2.86 -34.27
C VAL A 221 20.49 1.88 -34.46
N PRO A 222 19.41 2.02 -33.70
CA PRO A 222 18.26 1.12 -33.77
C PRO A 222 17.36 1.45 -34.97
N PHE A 223 16.59 0.45 -35.43
CA PHE A 223 15.59 0.63 -36.49
C PHE A 223 14.28 1.22 -35.97
N TYR A 224 13.94 0.96 -34.70
CA TYR A 224 12.67 1.34 -34.08
C TYR A 224 12.92 2.21 -32.85
N SER A 225 11.94 3.06 -32.55
CA SER A 225 11.88 3.80 -31.29
C SER A 225 11.09 3.00 -30.24
N VAL A 226 11.28 3.34 -28.98
CA VAL A 226 10.31 2.98 -27.94
C VAL A 226 8.95 3.56 -28.28
N THR A 227 7.90 2.88 -27.84
CA THR A 227 6.52 3.36 -27.94
C THR A 227 5.90 3.47 -26.57
N PHE A 228 5.04 4.46 -26.38
CA PHE A 228 4.22 4.58 -25.20
C PHE A 228 3.22 3.41 -25.13
N GLU A 229 3.05 2.83 -23.94
CA GLU A 229 2.15 1.70 -23.72
C GLU A 229 0.96 2.09 -22.84
N ALA A 230 1.22 2.66 -21.67
CA ALA A 230 0.19 3.03 -20.72
C ALA A 230 0.66 4.07 -19.72
N LEU A 231 -0.28 4.85 -19.19
CA LEU A 231 -0.13 5.60 -17.96
C LEU A 231 -0.97 4.93 -16.85
N LYS A 232 -0.30 4.52 -15.76
CA LYS A 232 -0.97 4.13 -14.52
C LYS A 232 -0.80 5.24 -13.50
N TYR A 233 -1.86 5.56 -12.79
CA TYR A 233 -1.84 6.59 -11.75
C TYR A 233 -2.67 6.13 -10.56
N TYR A 234 -2.20 6.45 -9.37
CA TYR A 234 -2.87 6.13 -8.11
C TYR A 234 -2.34 7.02 -6.98
N SER A 235 -3.13 7.18 -5.95
CA SER A 235 -2.68 7.77 -4.70
C SER A 235 -2.37 6.67 -3.67
N GLU A 236 -1.34 6.87 -2.86
CA GLU A 236 -1.01 5.94 -1.77
C GLU A 236 -2.19 5.80 -0.81
N ALA A 237 -2.35 4.59 -0.29
CA ALA A 237 -3.44 4.29 0.63
C ALA A 237 -3.34 5.11 1.92
N ILE A 238 -4.47 5.67 2.36
CA ILE A 238 -4.61 6.31 3.66
C ILE A 238 -5.04 5.26 4.68
N HIS A 239 -4.37 5.24 5.82
CA HIS A 239 -4.66 4.36 6.92
C HIS A 239 -5.29 5.16 8.05
N LEU A 240 -6.47 4.73 8.51
CA LEU A 240 -7.21 5.33 9.61
C LEU A 240 -7.30 4.34 10.76
N ALA A 241 -7.19 4.84 11.98
CA ALA A 241 -7.46 4.08 13.20
C ALA A 241 -8.43 4.84 14.10
N GLY A 242 -9.16 4.10 14.92
CA GLY A 242 -10.10 4.65 15.89
C GLY A 242 -10.73 3.55 16.72
N ASN A 243 -11.66 3.92 17.60
CA ASN A 243 -12.44 3.00 18.41
C ASN A 243 -13.90 3.08 18.01
N TYR A 244 -14.50 1.94 17.64
CA TYR A 244 -15.94 1.90 17.40
C TYR A 244 -16.69 1.39 18.61
N PHE A 245 -17.92 1.90 18.76
CA PHE A 245 -18.92 1.51 19.76
C PHE A 245 -20.15 1.02 19.00
N LYS A 246 -20.62 -0.16 19.32
CA LYS A 246 -21.77 -0.77 18.68
C LYS A 246 -22.93 -0.83 19.66
N TYR A 247 -23.97 -0.03 19.45
CA TYR A 247 -25.14 0.06 20.33
C TYR A 247 -26.27 -0.85 19.89
N SER A 248 -26.42 -1.09 18.58
CA SER A 248 -27.43 -1.99 18.03
C SER A 248 -26.91 -3.42 17.93
N ARG A 249 -27.82 -4.40 18.16
CA ARG A 249 -27.57 -5.83 17.96
C ARG A 249 -27.91 -6.30 16.54
N GLU A 250 -28.33 -5.39 15.66
CA GLU A 250 -28.77 -5.69 14.30
C GLU A 250 -27.68 -5.44 13.25
N ILE A 251 -26.64 -4.64 13.57
CA ILE A 251 -25.56 -4.33 12.63
C ILE A 251 -24.45 -5.37 12.68
N PHE A 252 -23.94 -5.73 11.50
CA PHE A 252 -22.81 -6.63 11.32
C PHE A 252 -21.49 -5.88 11.48
N GLN A 253 -20.40 -6.59 11.74
CA GLN A 253 -19.08 -5.98 11.85
C GLN A 253 -18.51 -5.63 10.47
N ALA A 254 -18.58 -6.54 9.52
CA ALA A 254 -18.10 -6.39 8.15
C ALA A 254 -19.16 -6.87 7.15
N GLN A 255 -18.99 -6.47 5.91
CA GLN A 255 -19.85 -6.93 4.82
C GLN A 255 -19.72 -8.45 4.64
N ASN A 256 -20.84 -9.13 4.59
CA ASN A 256 -20.87 -10.58 4.30
C ASN A 256 -21.20 -10.78 2.81
N PRO A 257 -20.27 -11.34 1.99
CA PRO A 257 -20.49 -11.52 0.56
C PRO A 257 -21.67 -12.44 0.22
N VAL A 258 -22.12 -13.27 1.17
CA VAL A 258 -23.22 -14.21 0.97
C VAL A 258 -24.60 -13.56 1.15
N ASN A 259 -24.69 -12.46 1.88
CA ASN A 259 -25.96 -11.81 2.20
C ASN A 259 -25.97 -10.35 1.71
N LYS A 260 -26.42 -10.11 0.48
CA LYS A 260 -26.48 -8.78 -0.14
C LYS A 260 -27.30 -7.74 0.66
N ALA A 261 -28.26 -8.18 1.48
CA ALA A 261 -29.04 -7.29 2.35
C ALA A 261 -28.23 -6.73 3.54
N SER A 262 -27.06 -7.31 3.85
CA SER A 262 -26.17 -6.84 4.93
C SER A 262 -25.16 -5.77 4.50
N LEU A 263 -25.12 -5.41 3.22
CA LEU A 263 -24.11 -4.51 2.66
C LEU A 263 -24.17 -3.10 3.30
N ASP A 264 -25.39 -2.59 3.51
CA ASP A 264 -25.58 -1.21 4.03
C ASP A 264 -25.66 -1.14 5.57
N PHE A 265 -25.79 -2.27 6.25
CA PHE A 265 -25.97 -2.39 7.70
C PHE A 265 -24.74 -3.01 8.40
N SER A 266 -23.55 -2.63 7.99
CA SER A 266 -22.32 -3.05 8.68
C SER A 266 -21.57 -1.83 9.24
N ILE A 267 -20.74 -2.07 10.28
CA ILE A 267 -19.84 -1.06 10.85
C ILE A 267 -18.95 -0.48 9.76
N GLU A 268 -18.38 -1.35 8.92
CA GLU A 268 -17.55 -0.98 7.77
C GLU A 268 -18.30 -0.03 6.81
N ALA A 269 -19.52 -0.37 6.43
CA ALA A 269 -20.33 0.44 5.51
C ALA A 269 -20.68 1.82 6.11
N ILE A 270 -21.09 1.86 7.38
CA ILE A 270 -21.45 3.11 8.05
C ILE A 270 -20.24 4.05 8.12
N ILE A 271 -19.06 3.54 8.51
CA ILE A 271 -17.83 4.34 8.57
C ILE A 271 -17.44 4.81 7.17
N THR A 272 -17.43 3.90 6.19
CA THR A 272 -17.05 4.18 4.80
C THR A 272 -17.95 5.25 4.17
N ASN A 273 -19.26 5.16 4.36
CA ASN A 273 -20.21 6.13 3.84
C ASN A 273 -20.06 7.50 4.53
N ALA A 274 -19.81 7.54 5.84
CA ALA A 274 -19.56 8.79 6.55
C ALA A 274 -18.29 9.49 6.02
N ILE A 275 -17.23 8.74 5.69
CA ILE A 275 -16.01 9.29 5.09
C ILE A 275 -16.30 9.85 3.70
N ARG A 276 -17.07 9.14 2.86
CA ARG A 276 -17.44 9.62 1.51
C ARG A 276 -18.25 10.90 1.54
N ASN A 277 -19.05 11.13 2.58
CA ASN A 277 -19.83 12.35 2.74
C ASN A 277 -18.98 13.58 3.10
N VAL A 278 -17.79 13.38 3.69
CA VAL A 278 -16.93 14.48 4.19
C VAL A 278 -15.72 14.70 3.29
N ALA A 279 -15.16 13.62 2.77
CA ALA A 279 -13.99 13.63 1.89
C ALA A 279 -14.40 13.19 0.47
N SER A 280 -13.51 13.41 -0.49
CA SER A 280 -13.69 12.89 -1.84
C SER A 280 -13.71 11.37 -1.89
N ASN A 281 -13.95 10.84 -3.09
CA ASN A 281 -14.06 9.41 -3.33
C ASN A 281 -12.73 8.67 -3.15
N PHE A 282 -12.81 7.35 -2.99
CA PHE A 282 -11.69 6.40 -2.98
C PHE A 282 -12.17 5.09 -3.63
N LYS A 283 -11.23 4.29 -4.11
CA LYS A 283 -11.55 3.08 -4.88
C LYS A 283 -12.17 1.98 -4.01
N GLU A 284 -11.54 1.70 -2.87
CA GLU A 284 -11.90 0.59 -1.99
C GLU A 284 -11.56 0.92 -0.55
N ALA A 285 -12.33 0.38 0.39
CA ALA A 285 -12.04 0.41 1.83
C ALA A 285 -11.82 -1.02 2.34
N ILE A 286 -10.81 -1.24 3.16
CA ILE A 286 -10.53 -2.51 3.81
C ILE A 286 -10.59 -2.31 5.32
N PHE A 287 -11.62 -2.88 5.95
CA PHE A 287 -11.86 -2.80 7.39
C PHE A 287 -11.21 -3.98 8.13
N LYS A 288 -10.52 -3.70 9.20
CA LYS A 288 -9.98 -4.69 10.16
C LYS A 288 -10.23 -4.22 11.57
N SER A 289 -10.57 -5.13 12.47
CA SER A 289 -10.70 -4.82 13.89
C SER A 289 -9.85 -5.77 14.74
N SER A 290 -9.65 -5.41 15.99
CA SER A 290 -8.89 -6.19 16.97
C SER A 290 -9.55 -7.53 17.37
N GLY A 291 -10.61 -7.94 16.69
CA GLY A 291 -11.28 -9.23 16.86
C GLY A 291 -12.62 -9.26 16.15
N PHE A 292 -13.22 -10.43 16.07
CA PHE A 292 -14.53 -10.63 15.47
C PHE A 292 -15.60 -10.71 16.56
N ASP A 293 -16.69 -9.97 16.39
CA ASP A 293 -17.87 -10.02 17.26
C ASP A 293 -19.08 -10.48 16.47
N ASP A 294 -19.88 -11.32 17.13
CA ASP A 294 -21.17 -11.71 16.58
C ASP A 294 -22.11 -10.50 16.49
N GLN A 295 -23.05 -10.58 15.56
CA GLN A 295 -24.07 -9.54 15.36
C GLN A 295 -24.76 -9.15 16.65
N ASN A 296 -25.13 -10.11 17.48
CA ASN A 296 -25.89 -9.93 18.72
C ASN A 296 -25.08 -9.32 19.90
N ILE A 297 -23.77 -9.07 19.74
CA ILE A 297 -22.92 -8.51 20.78
C ILE A 297 -22.85 -6.99 20.60
N ARG A 298 -23.15 -6.23 21.67
CA ARG A 298 -22.86 -4.79 21.71
C ARG A 298 -21.43 -4.56 22.15
N VAL A 299 -20.83 -3.48 21.66
CA VAL A 299 -19.49 -3.03 22.05
C VAL A 299 -19.62 -1.68 22.73
N LEU A 300 -19.41 -1.67 24.04
CA LEU A 300 -19.54 -0.52 24.94
C LEU A 300 -18.18 -0.22 25.59
N GLY A 301 -18.16 0.48 26.73
CA GLY A 301 -16.94 0.78 27.48
C GLY A 301 -15.97 1.67 26.70
N SER A 302 -14.73 1.24 26.51
CA SER A 302 -13.69 1.93 25.71
C SER A 302 -13.85 1.73 24.19
N GLY A 303 -14.83 0.89 23.78
CA GLY A 303 -15.04 0.52 22.41
C GLY A 303 -14.08 -0.56 21.93
N ARG A 304 -13.94 -0.70 20.64
CA ARG A 304 -13.03 -1.64 20.02
C ARG A 304 -12.18 -0.94 18.95
N THR A 305 -10.89 -1.13 19.01
CA THR A 305 -9.96 -0.58 18.01
C THR A 305 -10.20 -1.19 16.64
N PHE A 306 -10.22 -0.35 15.65
CA PHE A 306 -10.28 -0.74 14.24
C PHE A 306 -9.24 0.01 13.42
N HIS A 307 -8.93 -0.57 12.29
CA HIS A 307 -8.15 -0.01 11.22
C HIS A 307 -8.97 -0.03 9.92
N LEU A 308 -8.93 1.08 9.18
CA LEU A 308 -9.54 1.20 7.87
C LEU A 308 -8.46 1.67 6.88
N GLN A 309 -8.22 0.88 5.83
CA GLN A 309 -7.36 1.25 4.73
C GLN A 309 -8.22 1.74 3.56
N LEU A 310 -7.98 2.97 3.13
CA LEU A 310 -8.61 3.57 1.97
C LEU A 310 -7.65 3.50 0.79
N ASN A 311 -7.97 2.68 -0.22
CA ASN A 311 -7.14 2.48 -1.39
C ASN A 311 -7.47 3.53 -2.45
N ASP A 312 -6.43 4.09 -3.07
CA ASP A 312 -6.51 5.11 -4.12
C ASP A 312 -7.46 6.27 -3.77
N PRO A 313 -7.24 6.95 -2.61
CA PRO A 313 -8.07 8.09 -2.22
C PRO A 313 -7.85 9.26 -3.17
N LYS A 314 -8.93 9.97 -3.49
CA LYS A 314 -8.87 11.19 -4.33
C LYS A 314 -8.48 12.45 -3.53
N PHE A 315 -8.14 12.30 -2.27
CA PHE A 315 -7.70 13.34 -1.34
C PHE A 315 -6.38 12.95 -0.68
N GLU A 316 -5.63 13.92 -0.23
CA GLU A 316 -4.25 13.71 0.27
C GLU A 316 -4.21 13.27 1.73
N SER A 317 -5.10 13.79 2.55
CA SER A 317 -5.18 13.50 3.98
C SER A 317 -6.54 13.89 4.55
N LEU A 318 -6.85 13.41 5.77
CA LEU A 318 -8.01 13.83 6.54
C LEU A 318 -7.56 14.71 7.73
N SER A 319 -7.98 15.95 7.73
CA SER A 319 -7.73 16.85 8.86
C SER A 319 -8.46 16.38 10.10
N ARG A 320 -7.97 16.78 11.29
CA ARG A 320 -8.63 16.49 12.57
C ARG A 320 -10.09 16.97 12.62
N LYS A 321 -10.39 18.13 12.00
CA LYS A 321 -11.76 18.65 11.90
C LYS A 321 -12.66 17.73 11.07
N GLN A 322 -12.16 17.23 9.92
CA GLN A 322 -12.91 16.28 9.09
C GLN A 322 -13.16 14.97 9.84
N CYS A 323 -12.16 14.44 10.56
CA CYS A 323 -12.34 13.26 11.40
C CYS A 323 -13.44 13.47 12.46
N GLN A 324 -13.48 14.63 13.12
CA GLN A 324 -14.54 14.96 14.06
C GLN A 324 -15.94 15.06 13.43
N VAL A 325 -16.03 15.62 12.21
CA VAL A 325 -17.30 15.65 11.47
C VAL A 325 -17.75 14.24 11.10
N ILE A 326 -16.83 13.38 10.70
CA ILE A 326 -17.12 11.95 10.39
C ILE A 326 -17.65 11.25 11.65
N GLU A 327 -17.01 11.44 12.81
CA GLU A 327 -17.47 10.89 14.09
C GLU A 327 -18.88 11.36 14.43
N GLU A 328 -19.19 12.63 14.18
CA GLU A 328 -20.53 13.22 14.41
C GLU A 328 -21.59 12.62 13.50
N ILE A 329 -21.29 12.48 12.19
CA ILE A 329 -22.19 11.83 11.22
C ILE A 329 -22.50 10.39 11.66
N ILE A 330 -21.49 9.63 12.07
CA ILE A 330 -21.67 8.26 12.52
C ILE A 330 -22.53 8.23 13.79
N ARG A 331 -22.27 9.12 14.75
CA ARG A 331 -23.02 9.23 16.01
C ARG A 331 -24.49 9.57 15.77
N SER A 332 -24.81 10.37 14.77
CA SER A 332 -26.18 10.74 14.42
C SER A 332 -27.05 9.53 14.02
N SER A 333 -26.44 8.44 13.57
CA SER A 333 -27.13 7.18 13.24
C SER A 333 -27.78 6.51 14.46
N ARG A 334 -27.31 6.82 15.68
CA ARG A 334 -27.72 6.24 16.98
C ARG A 334 -27.50 4.73 17.13
N VAL A 335 -27.05 4.03 16.08
CA VAL A 335 -26.79 2.57 16.11
C VAL A 335 -25.36 2.25 16.48
N MET A 336 -24.43 3.19 16.22
CA MET A 336 -23.03 3.11 16.60
C MET A 336 -22.39 4.49 16.78
N ALA A 337 -21.17 4.50 17.31
CA ALA A 337 -20.31 5.69 17.31
C ALA A 337 -18.87 5.28 16.98
N VAL A 338 -18.09 6.27 16.59
CA VAL A 338 -16.63 6.17 16.47
C VAL A 338 -16.00 7.29 17.30
N ARG A 339 -14.87 7.02 17.93
CA ARG A 339 -14.07 7.99 18.67
C ARG A 339 -12.61 7.83 18.31
N ASN A 340 -11.84 8.92 18.50
CA ASN A 340 -10.39 8.94 18.26
C ASN A 340 -10.02 8.57 16.81
N LEU A 341 -10.88 8.90 15.85
CA LEU A 341 -10.58 8.70 14.42
C LEU A 341 -9.40 9.57 14.04
N ARG A 342 -8.36 8.95 13.46
CA ARG A 342 -7.13 9.63 13.04
C ARG A 342 -6.43 8.87 11.94
N GLU A 343 -5.63 9.58 11.15
CA GLU A 343 -4.63 8.93 10.29
C GLU A 343 -3.53 8.29 11.14
N THR A 344 -2.98 7.19 10.66
CA THR A 344 -1.94 6.42 11.34
C THR A 344 -1.03 5.74 10.33
N ASP A 345 0.18 5.41 10.74
CA ASP A 345 1.11 4.67 9.91
C ASP A 345 0.81 3.16 9.93
N LYS A 346 1.14 2.48 8.84
CA LYS A 346 0.94 1.03 8.70
C LYS A 346 1.63 0.22 9.79
N ARG A 347 2.76 0.72 10.32
CA ARG A 347 3.52 0.06 11.41
C ARG A 347 2.78 0.11 12.74
N ASP A 348 2.19 1.24 13.06
CA ASP A 348 1.46 1.44 14.32
C ASP A 348 0.18 0.60 14.39
N ILE A 349 -0.42 0.30 13.23
CA ILE A 349 -1.63 -0.51 13.13
C ILE A 349 -1.42 -1.93 13.66
N SER A 350 -0.33 -2.59 13.26
CA SER A 350 -0.05 -3.97 13.71
C SER A 350 0.09 -4.02 15.23
N ILE A 351 0.80 -3.06 15.80
CA ILE A 351 1.00 -2.93 17.25
C ILE A 351 -0.34 -2.70 17.97
N LEU A 352 -1.17 -1.80 17.47
CA LEU A 352 -2.48 -1.49 18.06
C LEU A 352 -3.42 -2.70 18.05
N LEU A 353 -3.49 -3.43 16.93
CA LEU A 353 -4.38 -4.58 16.80
C LEU A 353 -3.86 -5.80 17.59
N ASP A 354 -2.55 -6.03 17.63
CA ASP A 354 -1.94 -7.15 18.34
C ASP A 354 -2.03 -6.99 19.86
N ASN A 355 -1.81 -5.78 20.37
CA ASN A 355 -1.92 -5.51 21.81
C ASN A 355 -3.34 -5.79 22.35
N GLU A 356 -4.38 -5.40 21.61
CA GLU A 356 -5.75 -5.72 22.02
C GLU A 356 -6.10 -7.20 21.87
N GLN A 357 -5.47 -7.94 20.94
CA GLN A 357 -5.72 -9.37 20.78
C GLN A 357 -5.10 -10.21 21.90
N ARG A 358 -4.05 -9.73 22.54
CA ARG A 358 -3.35 -10.42 23.64
C ARG A 358 -3.95 -10.11 25.01
N GLY A 359 -4.65 -9.02 25.16
CA GLY A 359 -5.18 -8.55 26.43
C GLY A 359 -6.40 -9.33 26.97
N ALA A 360 -6.85 -8.93 28.15
CA ALA A 360 -8.09 -9.38 28.76
C ALA A 360 -9.29 -8.62 28.21
N ARG A 361 -10.46 -9.27 28.19
CA ARG A 361 -11.75 -8.67 27.82
C ARG A 361 -12.81 -8.88 28.85
N SER A 362 -13.57 -7.85 29.10
CA SER A 362 -14.67 -7.86 30.03
C SER A 362 -16.00 -7.91 29.30
N TYR A 363 -16.90 -8.72 29.82
CA TYR A 363 -18.23 -8.92 29.27
C TYR A 363 -19.25 -8.83 30.36
N LYS A 364 -20.39 -8.22 30.04
CA LYS A 364 -21.61 -8.28 30.81
C LYS A 364 -22.62 -9.14 30.07
N VAL A 365 -23.10 -10.19 30.68
CA VAL A 365 -23.97 -11.18 30.04
C VAL A 365 -25.27 -11.37 30.83
N LEU A 366 -26.39 -11.31 30.14
CA LEU A 366 -27.67 -11.65 30.68
C LEU A 366 -28.03 -13.09 30.30
N CYS A 367 -28.31 -13.90 31.28
CA CYS A 367 -28.61 -15.31 31.14
C CYS A 367 -29.96 -15.68 31.76
N MET A 368 -30.60 -16.74 31.20
CA MET A 368 -31.73 -17.40 31.79
C MET A 368 -31.30 -18.78 32.26
N VAL A 369 -31.60 -19.13 33.53
CA VAL A 369 -31.29 -20.43 34.14
C VAL A 369 -32.55 -21.27 34.15
N TYR A 370 -32.45 -22.51 33.65
CA TYR A 370 -33.56 -23.47 33.60
C TYR A 370 -33.24 -24.70 34.45
N ASN A 371 -34.26 -25.41 34.87
CA ASN A 371 -34.15 -26.70 35.59
C ASN A 371 -33.28 -26.60 36.86
N CYS A 372 -33.29 -25.46 37.52
CA CYS A 372 -32.60 -25.23 38.78
C CYS A 372 -33.61 -25.11 39.92
N LYS A 373 -33.43 -25.92 40.98
CA LYS A 373 -34.32 -25.87 42.17
C LYS A 373 -34.08 -24.60 43.00
N ASN A 374 -32.85 -24.07 42.99
CA ASN A 374 -32.48 -22.87 43.72
C ASN A 374 -31.39 -22.12 42.95
N VAL A 375 -31.78 -20.98 42.34
CA VAL A 375 -30.87 -20.14 41.52
C VAL A 375 -29.77 -19.51 42.39
N ASP A 376 -30.06 -19.24 43.65
CA ASP A 376 -29.06 -18.63 44.56
C ASP A 376 -27.92 -19.64 44.88
N TYR A 377 -28.23 -20.94 44.95
CA TYR A 377 -27.22 -22.00 45.07
C TYR A 377 -26.33 -22.07 43.83
N CYS A 378 -26.93 -22.02 42.64
CA CYS A 378 -26.18 -21.99 41.36
C CYS A 378 -25.25 -20.77 41.25
N ILE A 379 -25.72 -19.60 41.68
CA ILE A 379 -24.93 -18.36 41.72
C ILE A 379 -23.75 -18.46 42.68
N ASN A 380 -23.96 -19.01 43.87
CA ASN A 380 -22.88 -19.24 44.83
C ASN A 380 -21.82 -20.18 44.29
N ALA A 381 -22.20 -21.24 43.57
CA ALA A 381 -21.25 -22.13 42.93
C ALA A 381 -20.40 -21.41 41.89
N VAL A 382 -20.94 -20.47 41.12
CA VAL A 382 -20.18 -19.63 40.18
C VAL A 382 -19.24 -18.69 40.92
N ASN A 383 -19.72 -18.01 41.95
CA ASN A 383 -18.93 -17.00 42.68
C ASN A 383 -17.78 -17.58 43.51
N MET A 384 -17.84 -18.88 43.83
CA MET A 384 -16.76 -19.63 44.46
C MET A 384 -15.62 -19.94 43.49
N ASN A 385 -15.86 -19.91 42.16
CA ASN A 385 -14.86 -20.10 41.15
C ASN A 385 -14.23 -18.74 40.78
N GLY A 386 -13.08 -18.39 41.35
CA GLY A 386 -12.43 -17.10 41.09
C GLY A 386 -11.90 -17.00 39.66
N SER A 387 -11.00 -17.91 39.25
CA SER A 387 -10.49 -18.03 37.88
C SER A 387 -10.56 -19.50 37.42
N LEU A 388 -10.72 -19.70 36.12
CA LEU A 388 -10.80 -21.06 35.59
C LEU A 388 -10.23 -21.14 34.15
N ASN A 389 -9.71 -22.30 33.80
CA ASN A 389 -9.27 -22.62 32.44
C ASN A 389 -10.41 -23.33 31.71
N VAL A 390 -10.69 -22.91 30.50
CA VAL A 390 -11.74 -23.40 29.62
C VAL A 390 -11.13 -23.97 28.35
N TRP A 391 -11.49 -25.21 28.01
CA TRP A 391 -11.12 -25.82 26.73
C TRP A 391 -12.26 -25.63 25.74
N GLN A 392 -12.01 -24.94 24.66
CA GLN A 392 -12.99 -24.71 23.61
C GLN A 392 -12.53 -25.30 22.28
N LYS A 393 -13.39 -26.11 21.67
CA LYS A 393 -13.29 -26.46 20.25
C LYS A 393 -13.85 -25.32 19.42
N ILE A 394 -13.59 -25.34 18.11
CA ILE A 394 -14.20 -24.37 17.19
C ILE A 394 -15.72 -24.43 17.33
N PRO A 395 -16.42 -23.28 17.52
CA PRO A 395 -17.89 -23.25 17.59
C PRO A 395 -18.54 -23.87 16.36
N LEU A 396 -19.65 -24.59 16.57
CA LEU A 396 -20.39 -25.25 15.48
C LEU A 396 -20.80 -24.24 14.38
N LYS A 397 -21.16 -23.02 14.75
CA LYS A 397 -21.60 -21.96 13.82
C LYS A 397 -20.52 -21.52 12.80
N VAL A 398 -19.25 -21.78 13.09
CA VAL A 398 -18.10 -21.40 12.18
C VAL A 398 -17.31 -22.64 11.73
N TYR A 399 -17.79 -23.82 11.99
CA TYR A 399 -17.13 -25.11 11.75
C TYR A 399 -16.67 -25.31 10.31
N GLN A 400 -17.44 -24.86 9.33
CA GLN A 400 -17.10 -25.00 7.90
C GLN A 400 -16.05 -24.01 7.39
N GLN A 401 -15.72 -22.99 8.18
CA GLN A 401 -14.88 -21.87 7.75
C GLN A 401 -13.46 -21.91 8.32
N ARG A 402 -13.14 -22.76 9.28
CA ARG A 402 -11.85 -22.78 9.99
C ARG A 402 -11.33 -24.18 10.22
N LYS A 403 -9.97 -24.32 10.28
CA LYS A 403 -9.30 -25.57 10.66
C LYS A 403 -9.66 -25.99 12.10
N PHE A 404 -9.75 -27.31 12.32
CA PHE A 404 -9.99 -27.88 13.65
C PHE A 404 -8.85 -27.56 14.61
N TYR A 405 -9.17 -26.98 15.76
CA TYR A 405 -8.23 -26.83 16.87
C TYR A 405 -9.00 -26.82 18.20
N ASN A 406 -8.32 -27.28 19.25
CA ASN A 406 -8.73 -27.07 20.62
C ASN A 406 -7.90 -25.91 21.18
N ARG A 407 -8.56 -24.99 21.86
CA ARG A 407 -7.87 -23.85 22.52
C ARG A 407 -8.14 -23.91 24.01
N LYS A 408 -7.08 -23.81 24.79
CA LYS A 408 -7.19 -23.49 26.21
C LYS A 408 -7.29 -21.98 26.32
N LYS A 409 -8.31 -21.50 27.00
CA LYS A 409 -8.54 -20.07 27.31
C LYS A 409 -8.79 -19.91 28.78
N ARG A 410 -8.37 -18.77 29.33
CA ARG A 410 -8.51 -18.45 30.75
C ARG A 410 -9.65 -17.48 30.98
N ILE A 411 -10.48 -17.74 31.95
CA ILE A 411 -11.38 -16.79 32.57
C ILE A 411 -10.66 -16.28 33.81
N PHE A 412 -10.33 -15.00 33.85
CA PHE A 412 -9.60 -14.38 34.94
C PHE A 412 -10.51 -14.10 36.13
N GLN A 413 -11.76 -13.72 35.83
CA GLN A 413 -12.79 -13.42 36.84
C GLN A 413 -14.17 -13.77 36.31
N ILE A 414 -14.99 -14.35 37.17
CA ILE A 414 -16.43 -14.58 36.95
C ILE A 414 -17.19 -14.18 38.18
N ARG A 415 -18.25 -13.41 38.02
CA ARG A 415 -19.20 -13.04 39.06
C ARG A 415 -20.63 -13.16 38.54
N ALA A 416 -21.50 -13.74 39.30
CA ALA A 416 -22.92 -13.90 39.00
C ALA A 416 -23.76 -13.16 40.04
N ARG A 417 -24.83 -12.50 39.58
CA ARG A 417 -25.85 -11.91 40.45
C ARG A 417 -27.27 -12.19 39.93
N LYS A 418 -28.18 -12.44 40.83
CA LYS A 418 -29.61 -12.60 40.51
C LYS A 418 -30.22 -11.24 40.21
N LEU A 419 -31.01 -11.16 39.16
CA LEU A 419 -31.82 -9.98 38.85
C LEU A 419 -33.26 -10.18 39.30
N LYS A 420 -34.01 -11.06 38.64
CA LYS A 420 -35.39 -11.39 38.94
C LYS A 420 -35.71 -12.81 38.50
N GLY A 421 -36.37 -13.60 39.39
CA GLY A 421 -36.70 -15.00 39.05
C GLY A 421 -35.47 -15.82 38.70
N ASN A 422 -35.45 -16.36 37.49
CA ASN A 422 -34.33 -17.13 36.94
C ASN A 422 -33.37 -16.33 36.07
N LEU A 423 -33.53 -15.02 36.01
CA LEU A 423 -32.60 -14.11 35.29
C LEU A 423 -31.36 -13.86 36.14
N VAL A 424 -30.20 -14.12 35.53
CA VAL A 424 -28.88 -13.95 36.13
C VAL A 424 -28.04 -13.05 35.25
N GLU A 425 -27.39 -12.07 35.83
CA GLU A 425 -26.36 -11.26 35.18
C GLU A 425 -24.99 -11.79 35.56
N LEU A 426 -24.11 -11.91 34.57
CA LEU A 426 -22.73 -12.32 34.73
C LEU A 426 -21.80 -11.20 34.34
N ASP A 427 -20.81 -10.93 35.18
CA ASP A 427 -19.63 -10.13 34.85
C ASP A 427 -18.48 -11.12 34.63
N LEU A 428 -17.87 -11.06 33.43
CA LEU A 428 -16.80 -11.95 32.99
C LEU A 428 -15.57 -11.11 32.57
N CYS A 429 -14.39 -11.48 33.07
CA CYS A 429 -13.11 -11.02 32.52
C CYS A 429 -12.37 -12.23 31.98
N THR A 430 -12.07 -12.24 30.66
CA THR A 430 -11.54 -13.42 29.98
C THR A 430 -10.34 -13.08 29.11
N GLN A 431 -9.51 -14.05 28.84
CA GLN A 431 -8.50 -13.99 27.79
C GLN A 431 -9.17 -13.75 26.43
N CYS A 432 -8.57 -12.87 25.60
CA CYS A 432 -9.08 -12.59 24.26
C CYS A 432 -9.24 -13.86 23.42
N GLY A 433 -10.35 -13.92 22.64
CA GLY A 433 -10.68 -15.03 21.76
C GLY A 433 -11.44 -16.18 22.45
N LEU A 434 -11.85 -16.03 23.72
CA LEU A 434 -12.83 -16.91 24.33
C LEU A 434 -14.20 -16.62 23.71
N HIS A 435 -14.90 -17.66 23.26
CA HIS A 435 -16.28 -17.56 22.77
C HIS A 435 -17.26 -17.63 23.96
N VAL A 436 -17.74 -16.45 24.37
CA VAL A 436 -18.57 -16.31 25.58
C VAL A 436 -19.92 -17.05 25.49
N PRO A 437 -20.70 -16.96 24.41
CA PRO A 437 -21.95 -17.73 24.31
C PRO A 437 -21.74 -19.23 24.44
N GLU A 438 -20.69 -19.77 23.80
CA GLU A 438 -20.32 -21.18 23.84
C GLU A 438 -19.80 -21.61 25.21
N PHE A 439 -19.16 -20.73 25.95
CA PHE A 439 -18.81 -20.99 27.35
C PHE A 439 -20.06 -21.14 28.22
N ILE A 440 -21.08 -20.32 27.97
CA ILE A 440 -22.30 -20.35 28.81
C ILE A 440 -23.12 -21.59 28.54
N ASN A 441 -23.43 -21.91 27.29
CA ASN A 441 -24.31 -23.05 26.94
C ASN A 441 -23.58 -24.37 26.73
N GLY A 442 -22.24 -24.39 26.74
CA GLY A 442 -21.41 -25.59 26.59
C GLY A 442 -21.20 -26.07 25.15
N ASP A 443 -21.83 -25.46 24.13
CA ASP A 443 -21.71 -25.80 22.70
C ASP A 443 -21.77 -27.34 22.46
N PHE A 444 -22.81 -27.99 22.98
CA PHE A 444 -22.99 -29.45 22.92
C PHE A 444 -21.81 -30.25 23.50
N GLY A 445 -21.17 -29.77 24.56
CA GLY A 445 -20.02 -30.40 25.21
C GLY A 445 -18.68 -30.11 24.52
N ARG A 446 -18.64 -29.18 23.54
CA ARG A 446 -17.41 -28.74 22.86
C ARG A 446 -16.64 -27.71 23.67
N THR A 447 -17.26 -27.09 24.68
CA THR A 447 -16.64 -26.17 25.64
C THR A 447 -16.74 -26.74 27.04
N ARG A 448 -15.61 -26.93 27.74
CA ARG A 448 -15.57 -27.49 29.10
C ARG A 448 -14.45 -26.87 29.95
N PRO A 449 -14.67 -26.59 31.26
CA PRO A 449 -16.02 -26.55 31.83
C PRO A 449 -16.84 -25.42 31.21
N SER A 450 -18.18 -25.64 31.11
CA SER A 450 -19.13 -24.58 30.74
C SER A 450 -19.82 -24.02 31.97
N LEU A 451 -20.56 -22.92 31.82
CA LEU A 451 -21.37 -22.37 32.90
C LEU A 451 -22.49 -23.36 33.31
N CYS A 452 -23.04 -24.09 32.33
CA CYS A 452 -23.99 -25.16 32.61
C CYS A 452 -23.42 -26.26 33.53
N ASP A 453 -22.12 -26.62 33.31
CA ASP A 453 -21.44 -27.60 34.15
C ASP A 453 -21.27 -27.07 35.58
N ILE A 454 -20.83 -25.76 35.72
CA ILE A 454 -20.60 -25.14 37.02
C ILE A 454 -21.89 -24.97 37.81
N MET A 455 -22.96 -24.54 37.17
CA MET A 455 -24.26 -24.33 37.78
C MET A 455 -25.05 -25.63 37.99
N ASN A 456 -24.62 -26.73 37.37
CA ASN A 456 -25.40 -27.97 37.25
C ASN A 456 -26.86 -27.70 36.84
N ALA A 457 -27.03 -26.82 35.84
CA ALA A 457 -28.31 -26.35 35.35
C ALA A 457 -28.17 -25.97 33.85
N LYS A 458 -29.30 -25.99 33.12
CA LYS A 458 -29.31 -25.46 31.78
C LYS A 458 -29.31 -23.93 31.80
N VAL A 459 -28.41 -23.29 31.03
CA VAL A 459 -28.28 -21.84 30.96
C VAL A 459 -28.26 -21.40 29.49
N ASP A 460 -29.12 -20.45 29.16
CA ASP A 460 -29.18 -19.82 27.85
C ASP A 460 -28.79 -18.36 27.92
N VAL A 461 -28.09 -17.89 26.88
CA VAL A 461 -27.65 -16.49 26.72
C VAL A 461 -28.80 -15.68 26.15
N LEU A 462 -29.18 -14.61 26.81
CA LEU A 462 -30.14 -13.62 26.30
C LEU A 462 -29.49 -12.43 25.66
N ALA A 463 -28.40 -11.92 26.26
CA ALA A 463 -27.68 -10.78 25.74
C ALA A 463 -26.20 -10.79 26.18
N VAL A 464 -25.31 -10.31 25.33
CA VAL A 464 -23.88 -10.12 25.61
C VAL A 464 -23.48 -8.69 25.26
N ASP A 465 -22.79 -8.03 26.16
CA ASP A 465 -22.18 -6.73 25.93
C ASP A 465 -20.70 -6.80 26.30
N ILE A 466 -19.84 -6.25 25.45
CA ILE A 466 -18.45 -5.96 25.80
C ILE A 466 -18.46 -4.67 26.60
N PHE A 467 -17.80 -4.70 27.74
CA PHE A 467 -17.79 -3.60 28.70
C PHE A 467 -16.44 -3.54 29.43
N ASP A 468 -16.02 -2.39 29.90
CA ASP A 468 -14.81 -2.29 30.70
C ASP A 468 -15.17 -2.34 32.18
N PHE A 469 -14.39 -3.12 32.92
CA PHE A 469 -14.43 -3.01 34.38
C PHE A 469 -13.44 -1.92 34.84
N PRO A 470 -13.73 -1.19 35.93
CA PRO A 470 -12.74 -0.30 36.55
C PRO A 470 -11.45 -1.09 36.80
N SER A 471 -10.32 -0.48 36.48
CA SER A 471 -8.97 -1.05 36.43
C SER A 471 -8.44 -1.53 37.80
N ALA A 472 -8.96 -2.64 38.31
CA ALA A 472 -8.40 -3.30 39.49
C ALA A 472 -7.63 -4.60 39.16
N LEU A 473 -7.46 -4.95 37.88
CA LEU A 473 -6.82 -6.20 37.45
C LEU A 473 -5.91 -5.94 36.24
N HIS A 474 -4.71 -5.46 36.48
CA HIS A 474 -3.59 -5.78 35.61
C HIS A 474 -3.27 -7.23 35.86
N CYS A 475 -3.63 -8.11 34.92
CA CYS A 475 -3.20 -9.50 34.93
C CYS A 475 -1.78 -9.54 34.41
N ASP A 476 -0.83 -9.97 35.25
CA ASP A 476 0.53 -10.30 34.82
C ASP A 476 0.49 -11.31 33.69
N GLU A 477 1.20 -11.01 32.60
CA GLU A 477 1.28 -11.83 31.39
C GLU A 477 2.19 -13.03 31.70
N GLU A 478 1.64 -14.22 31.85
CA GLU A 478 2.39 -15.46 31.72
C GLU A 478 2.32 -15.97 30.28
N GLU A 479 3.49 -16.22 29.69
CA GLU A 479 3.69 -16.65 28.31
C GLU A 479 2.89 -17.92 27.95
N ASP A 480 2.21 -17.88 26.80
CA ASP A 480 1.55 -19.03 26.19
C ASP A 480 2.59 -20.07 25.73
N VAL A 481 2.70 -21.18 26.44
CA VAL A 481 3.42 -22.37 25.96
C VAL A 481 2.54 -23.03 24.88
N VAL A 482 2.98 -22.94 23.64
CA VAL A 482 2.41 -23.69 22.50
C VAL A 482 2.90 -25.13 22.61
N ILE A 483 2.01 -26.09 22.84
CA ILE A 483 2.24 -27.53 22.68
C ILE A 483 1.58 -27.99 21.41
#